data_5fa74cabdc03ec03aa8208df87dce393
#
_entry.id   5fa74cabdc03ec03aa8208df87dce393
#
_cell.length_a   1.000
_cell.length_b   1.000
_cell.length_c   1.000
_cell.angle_alpha   90.00
_cell.angle_beta   90.00
_cell.angle_gamma   90.00
#
_symmetry.space_group_name_H-M   'P 1'
#
loop_
_entity.id
_entity.type
_entity.pdbx_description
1 polymer ?
#
loop_
_entity_poly.entity_id
_entity_poly.type
_entity_poly.pdbx_seq_one_letter_code
_entity_poly.pdbx_strand_id
1 'polypeptide(L)'
;FMRISTIHKFAREIIKEASMQMGLGDNFAITSGDYEKEQIYEKYLNDFIAKKEAENPNFINEIKLPLYQFRRMLVEFSNQLYNKSIDIKKIKEDELGQAPGLLPFFNEIIMEVIIAAEIEYEAKIQESNKIDLRETMIILNDVVSQKDKEKTHLDYKYIFIDEFQDTDDAQIDSFLRIQQLIGMNCNLFVVGDLKQSIYRFRGATISAFKRLNATPDKWEEHTINTNYRTDSRLLEIMEEISQGMGASAWLPYSFETDHLVSNLSGGAKEEELFECVPFHGRNDEQLEVLLGLLKREKAKILELEKTRKLSKEEKTIAILVRENWQIETILKGCKELDEEMEIETKVGGDLYQLDSTIDFCKLLMALTNPDDPVCLVNFIESNYVDMPILYQGLQNEDKCTQTKKLVEVLDKYFMARMNKTWNGLVAYVQANPVLVVLKTIFETLQPWNKFSEDVDKQRFYKSNYELLIEKIIKSYSVDYLTLTVVANSIQINILTKQQELARTVTEDQTGIKFLCTTVHKAKGLEYGTVILPFTGQAIDNLKKANTDVNYSNSKLAYSIKVDENKKDCNSNYDSQEEIGQRICEEARILYVALTRAIRNCIWMKDADKKSNMSWSKFLEV
;
A
#
# COMPACT_ATOMS: atom_id res chain seq x y z
N PHE A 1 -3.75 31.36 7.48
CA PHE A 1 -4.39 30.30 6.67
C PHE A 1 -4.05 28.95 7.29
N MET A 2 -5.04 28.08 7.44
CA MET A 2 -4.84 26.68 7.85
C MET A 2 -4.45 25.86 6.61
N ARG A 3 -3.38 25.05 6.69
CA ARG A 3 -2.98 24.11 5.65
C ARG A 3 -3.14 22.68 6.19
N ILE A 4 -3.84 21.83 5.45
CA ILE A 4 -3.98 20.40 5.76
C ILE A 4 -3.31 19.62 4.63
N SER A 5 -2.37 18.76 4.98
CA SER A 5 -1.66 17.93 4.02
C SER A 5 -1.13 16.64 4.64
N THR A 6 -0.72 15.70 3.81
CA THR A 6 0.10 14.57 4.27
C THR A 6 1.52 15.05 4.60
N ILE A 7 2.24 14.29 5.43
CA ILE A 7 3.63 14.59 5.80
C ILE A 7 4.51 14.74 4.55
N HIS A 8 4.40 13.85 3.56
CA HIS A 8 5.17 13.93 2.30
C HIS A 8 4.85 15.18 1.47
N LYS A 9 3.59 15.61 1.43
CA LYS A 9 3.22 16.84 0.73
C LYS A 9 3.80 18.07 1.45
N PHE A 10 3.76 18.09 2.78
CA PHE A 10 4.40 19.13 3.59
C PHE A 10 5.92 19.15 3.36
N ALA A 11 6.57 17.99 3.40
CA ALA A 11 7.99 17.85 3.11
C ALA A 11 8.36 18.43 1.73
N ARG A 12 7.58 18.09 0.70
CA ARG A 12 7.79 18.62 -0.66
C ARG A 12 7.77 20.15 -0.70
N GLU A 13 6.86 20.80 0.02
CA GLU A 13 6.78 22.27 0.05
C GLU A 13 8.05 22.89 0.65
N ILE A 14 8.62 22.28 1.70
CA ILE A 14 9.87 22.76 2.30
C ILE A 14 11.09 22.49 1.43
N ILE A 15 11.15 21.30 0.82
CA ILE A 15 12.22 20.90 -0.10
C ILE A 15 12.23 21.83 -1.32
N LYS A 16 11.05 22.26 -1.79
CA LYS A 16 10.94 23.19 -2.92
C LYS A 16 11.69 24.50 -2.69
N GLU A 17 11.70 25.02 -1.46
CA GLU A 17 12.46 26.23 -1.13
C GLU A 17 13.99 26.05 -1.25
N ALA A 18 14.47 24.80 -1.12
CA ALA A 18 15.88 24.44 -1.24
C ALA A 18 16.23 23.79 -2.59
N SER A 19 15.25 23.63 -3.50
CA SER A 19 15.40 22.84 -4.73
C SER A 19 16.57 23.25 -5.59
N MET A 20 16.78 24.56 -5.80
CA MET A 20 17.90 25.09 -6.58
C MET A 20 19.28 24.71 -5.99
N GLN A 21 19.40 24.66 -4.65
CA GLN A 21 20.65 24.28 -3.99
C GLN A 21 20.96 22.80 -4.17
N MET A 22 19.91 22.00 -4.43
CA MET A 22 19.98 20.56 -4.68
C MET A 22 20.12 20.22 -6.18
N GLY A 23 20.24 21.23 -7.06
CA GLY A 23 20.27 21.01 -8.50
C GLY A 23 18.91 20.64 -9.12
N LEU A 24 17.81 20.87 -8.39
CA LEU A 24 16.44 20.63 -8.86
C LEU A 24 15.77 21.94 -9.29
N GLY A 25 14.91 21.87 -10.30
CA GLY A 25 14.04 22.98 -10.66
C GLY A 25 12.88 23.16 -9.67
N ASP A 26 12.27 24.35 -9.67
CA ASP A 26 11.14 24.68 -8.78
C ASP A 26 9.94 23.74 -8.87
N ASN A 27 9.76 23.06 -10.01
CA ASN A 27 8.66 22.15 -10.28
C ASN A 27 9.13 20.68 -10.40
N PHE A 28 10.02 20.24 -9.52
CA PHE A 28 10.41 18.83 -9.49
C PHE A 28 9.21 17.91 -9.21
N ALA A 29 9.22 16.72 -9.81
CA ALA A 29 8.21 15.70 -9.60
C ALA A 29 8.67 14.67 -8.53
N ILE A 30 7.70 14.06 -7.86
CA ILE A 30 7.95 12.90 -7.02
C ILE A 30 7.66 11.64 -7.85
N THR A 31 8.57 10.65 -7.81
CA THR A 31 8.43 9.38 -8.53
C THR A 31 8.59 8.20 -7.57
N SER A 32 8.04 7.05 -7.91
CA SER A 32 8.40 5.77 -7.26
C SER A 32 9.61 5.10 -7.93
N GLY A 33 9.87 5.42 -9.18
CA GLY A 33 11.04 5.01 -9.97
C GLY A 33 11.36 3.51 -10.05
N ASP A 34 10.40 2.65 -9.70
CA ASP A 34 10.68 1.21 -9.50
C ASP A 34 11.24 0.53 -10.76
N TYR A 35 10.77 0.91 -11.94
CA TYR A 35 11.26 0.34 -13.19
C TYR A 35 12.70 0.76 -13.51
N GLU A 36 13.01 2.06 -13.44
CA GLU A 36 14.35 2.57 -13.66
C GLU A 36 15.34 1.96 -12.66
N LYS A 37 14.89 1.82 -11.39
CA LYS A 37 15.67 1.23 -10.32
C LYS A 37 16.00 -0.23 -10.62
N GLU A 38 15.03 -1.06 -11.03
CA GLU A 38 15.25 -2.45 -11.39
C GLU A 38 16.27 -2.61 -12.54
N GLN A 39 16.25 -1.73 -13.55
CA GLN A 39 17.21 -1.76 -14.68
C GLN A 39 18.65 -1.46 -14.22
N ILE A 40 18.80 -0.49 -13.32
CA ILE A 40 20.12 -0.14 -12.78
C ILE A 40 20.66 -1.27 -11.91
N TYR A 41 19.82 -1.87 -11.06
CA TYR A 41 20.21 -3.03 -10.25
C TYR A 41 20.61 -4.24 -11.10
N GLU A 42 19.92 -4.48 -12.22
CA GLU A 42 20.29 -5.54 -13.17
C GLU A 42 21.69 -5.34 -13.75
N LYS A 43 22.01 -4.12 -14.16
CA LYS A 43 23.34 -3.76 -14.67
C LYS A 43 24.42 -4.08 -13.63
N TYR A 44 24.32 -3.52 -12.42
CA TYR A 44 25.33 -3.70 -11.37
C TYR A 44 25.45 -5.15 -10.89
N LEU A 45 24.33 -5.88 -10.81
CA LEU A 45 24.36 -7.30 -10.45
C LEU A 45 25.06 -8.13 -11.52
N ASN A 46 24.80 -7.87 -12.80
CA ASN A 46 25.46 -8.57 -13.91
C ASN A 46 26.96 -8.27 -13.94
N ASP A 47 27.38 -7.02 -13.73
CA ASP A 47 28.78 -6.63 -13.65
C ASP A 47 29.50 -7.30 -12.47
N PHE A 48 28.84 -7.39 -11.30
CA PHE A 48 29.36 -8.08 -10.12
C PHE A 48 29.53 -9.59 -10.38
N ILE A 49 28.52 -10.23 -10.98
CA ILE A 49 28.58 -11.66 -11.33
C ILE A 49 29.74 -11.90 -12.32
N ALA A 50 29.85 -11.10 -13.38
CA ALA A 50 30.92 -11.24 -14.37
C ALA A 50 32.31 -11.07 -13.74
N LYS A 51 32.47 -10.12 -12.80
CA LYS A 51 33.72 -9.95 -12.03
C LYS A 51 34.06 -11.20 -11.23
N LYS A 52 33.08 -11.75 -10.49
CA LYS A 52 33.26 -12.95 -9.67
C LYS A 52 33.49 -14.24 -10.52
N GLU A 53 32.84 -14.37 -11.67
CA GLU A 53 33.04 -15.50 -12.59
C GLU A 53 34.41 -15.49 -13.23
N ALA A 54 35.05 -14.33 -13.39
CA ALA A 54 36.45 -14.26 -13.83
C ALA A 54 37.42 -14.89 -12.81
N GLU A 55 37.08 -14.89 -11.53
CA GLU A 55 37.84 -15.51 -10.44
C GLU A 55 37.40 -16.97 -10.20
N ASN A 56 36.10 -17.24 -10.24
CA ASN A 56 35.46 -18.54 -10.04
C ASN A 56 34.39 -18.78 -11.11
N PRO A 57 34.68 -19.54 -12.19
CA PRO A 57 33.72 -19.76 -13.28
C PRO A 57 32.37 -20.37 -12.88
N ASN A 58 32.28 -20.93 -11.69
CA ASN A 58 31.05 -21.53 -11.17
C ASN A 58 30.32 -20.61 -10.16
N PHE A 59 30.72 -19.33 -10.02
CA PHE A 59 30.17 -18.43 -9.03
C PHE A 59 28.65 -18.28 -9.12
N ILE A 60 28.07 -18.25 -10.32
CA ILE A 60 26.62 -18.14 -10.53
C ILE A 60 25.83 -19.23 -9.76
N ASN A 61 26.42 -20.43 -9.59
CA ASN A 61 25.78 -21.54 -8.87
C ASN A 61 25.73 -21.33 -7.34
N GLU A 62 26.46 -20.35 -6.81
CA GLU A 62 26.38 -19.96 -5.40
C GLU A 62 25.10 -19.18 -5.12
N ILE A 63 24.53 -18.52 -6.13
CA ILE A 63 23.23 -17.85 -6.06
C ILE A 63 22.14 -18.88 -6.36
N LYS A 64 21.49 -19.40 -5.31
CA LYS A 64 20.50 -20.48 -5.44
C LYS A 64 19.10 -20.00 -5.81
N LEU A 65 18.84 -18.70 -5.75
CA LEU A 65 17.61 -18.10 -6.23
C LEU A 65 17.71 -17.80 -7.73
N PRO A 66 16.60 -17.90 -8.49
CA PRO A 66 16.55 -17.36 -9.84
C PRO A 66 16.98 -15.89 -9.87
N LEU A 67 17.81 -15.48 -10.82
CA LEU A 67 18.42 -14.14 -10.84
C LEU A 67 17.39 -13.01 -10.77
N TYR A 68 16.23 -13.15 -11.41
CA TYR A 68 15.17 -12.15 -11.35
C TYR A 68 14.58 -12.02 -9.93
N GLN A 69 14.46 -13.12 -9.17
CA GLN A 69 14.01 -13.10 -7.78
C GLN A 69 15.09 -12.50 -6.87
N PHE A 70 16.35 -12.86 -7.11
CA PHE A 70 17.47 -12.33 -6.36
C PHE A 70 17.60 -10.82 -6.57
N ARG A 71 17.57 -10.33 -7.81
CA ARG A 71 17.53 -8.89 -8.11
C ARG A 71 16.39 -8.16 -7.41
N ARG A 72 15.17 -8.72 -7.51
CA ARG A 72 14.00 -8.12 -6.84
C ARG A 72 14.17 -8.06 -5.32
N MET A 73 14.80 -9.06 -4.73
CA MET A 73 15.15 -9.09 -3.31
C MET A 73 16.13 -7.96 -2.96
N LEU A 74 17.14 -7.68 -3.80
CA LEU A 74 18.08 -6.57 -3.55
C LEU A 74 17.37 -5.20 -3.58
N VAL A 75 16.47 -4.99 -4.55
CA VAL A 75 15.66 -3.76 -4.60
C VAL A 75 14.75 -3.65 -3.36
N GLU A 76 14.13 -4.76 -2.94
CA GLU A 76 13.31 -4.80 -1.73
C GLU A 76 14.13 -4.49 -0.47
N PHE A 77 15.35 -5.00 -0.38
CA PHE A 77 16.29 -4.72 0.70
C PHE A 77 16.55 -3.22 0.87
N SER A 78 16.92 -2.54 -0.20
CA SER A 78 17.12 -1.09 -0.21
C SER A 78 15.83 -0.34 0.13
N ASN A 79 14.71 -0.71 -0.49
CA ASN A 79 13.42 -0.07 -0.25
C ASN A 79 12.97 -0.16 1.21
N GLN A 80 13.27 -1.27 1.90
CA GLN A 80 12.96 -1.40 3.34
C GLN A 80 13.75 -0.40 4.20
N LEU A 81 15.00 -0.11 3.85
CA LEU A 81 15.79 0.92 4.54
C LEU A 81 15.23 2.32 4.28
N TYR A 82 14.96 2.65 3.03
CA TYR A 82 14.36 3.95 2.69
C TYR A 82 12.97 4.15 3.29
N ASN A 83 12.15 3.10 3.37
CA ASN A 83 10.85 3.17 4.05
C ASN A 83 10.99 3.46 5.56
N LYS A 84 12.15 3.17 6.14
CA LYS A 84 12.52 3.51 7.53
C LYS A 84 13.33 4.82 7.60
N SER A 85 13.36 5.58 6.51
CA SER A 85 14.14 6.82 6.36
C SER A 85 15.64 6.66 6.62
N ILE A 86 16.19 5.48 6.31
CA ILE A 86 17.62 5.15 6.42
C ILE A 86 18.26 5.23 5.04
N ASP A 87 19.22 6.11 4.87
CA ASP A 87 19.98 6.25 3.64
C ASP A 87 21.09 5.20 3.55
N ILE A 88 20.88 4.18 2.72
CA ILE A 88 21.83 3.08 2.54
C ILE A 88 23.20 3.57 2.03
N LYS A 89 23.25 4.68 1.31
CA LYS A 89 24.49 5.27 0.76
C LYS A 89 25.44 5.77 1.86
N LYS A 90 24.92 6.02 3.06
CA LYS A 90 25.68 6.46 4.26
C LYS A 90 26.16 5.31 5.12
N ILE A 91 25.74 4.06 4.85
CA ILE A 91 26.13 2.87 5.62
C ILE A 91 27.55 2.46 5.24
N LYS A 92 28.37 2.20 6.27
CA LYS A 92 29.78 1.82 6.12
C LYS A 92 29.95 0.32 6.24
N GLU A 93 31.06 -0.19 5.68
CA GLU A 93 31.38 -1.61 5.69
C GLU A 93 31.51 -2.19 7.11
N ASP A 94 32.09 -1.45 8.05
CA ASP A 94 32.25 -1.85 9.46
C ASP A 94 30.92 -1.96 10.23
N GLU A 95 29.84 -1.39 9.70
CA GLU A 95 28.49 -1.45 10.27
C GLU A 95 27.73 -2.72 9.85
N LEU A 96 28.21 -3.46 8.83
CA LEU A 96 27.51 -4.61 8.24
C LEU A 96 27.59 -5.88 9.10
N GLY A 97 28.59 -6.00 9.98
CA GLY A 97 28.87 -7.25 10.69
C GLY A 97 29.34 -8.37 9.77
N GLN A 98 29.32 -9.62 10.26
CA GLN A 98 29.67 -10.77 9.43
C GLN A 98 28.52 -11.14 8.49
N ALA A 99 28.82 -11.40 7.23
CA ALA A 99 27.84 -11.83 6.23
C ALA A 99 27.20 -13.18 6.60
N PRO A 100 26.01 -13.49 6.05
CA PRO A 100 25.36 -14.80 6.21
C PRO A 100 26.27 -15.94 5.74
N GLY A 101 26.29 -17.05 6.47
CA GLY A 101 27.15 -18.19 6.16
C GLY A 101 26.82 -18.88 4.83
N LEU A 102 25.51 -18.86 4.43
CA LEU A 102 25.05 -19.43 3.17
C LEU A 102 25.22 -18.48 1.96
N LEU A 103 25.53 -17.20 2.20
CA LEU A 103 25.78 -16.19 1.18
C LEU A 103 26.90 -15.25 1.62
N PRO A 104 28.15 -15.75 1.77
CA PRO A 104 29.25 -15.03 2.42
C PRO A 104 29.69 -13.76 1.68
N PHE A 105 29.35 -13.61 0.41
CA PHE A 105 29.62 -12.43 -0.42
C PHE A 105 28.51 -11.35 -0.38
N PHE A 106 27.48 -11.51 0.48
CA PHE A 106 26.37 -10.57 0.47
C PHE A 106 26.75 -9.16 0.94
N ASN A 107 27.72 -9.03 1.84
CA ASN A 107 28.24 -7.72 2.22
C ASN A 107 28.90 -7.00 1.03
N GLU A 108 29.61 -7.72 0.17
CA GLU A 108 30.17 -7.17 -1.07
C GLU A 108 29.03 -6.72 -2.03
N ILE A 109 27.94 -7.51 -2.13
CA ILE A 109 26.76 -7.10 -2.89
C ILE A 109 26.15 -5.82 -2.33
N ILE A 110 26.08 -5.64 -1.01
CA ILE A 110 25.59 -4.38 -0.43
C ILE A 110 26.45 -3.21 -0.92
N MET A 111 27.79 -3.35 -0.83
CA MET A 111 28.71 -2.27 -1.16
C MET A 111 28.83 -2.03 -2.68
N GLU A 112 29.01 -3.08 -3.47
CA GLU A 112 29.32 -2.96 -4.91
C GLU A 112 28.09 -2.94 -5.81
N VAL A 113 26.95 -3.49 -5.37
CA VAL A 113 25.72 -3.53 -6.18
C VAL A 113 24.69 -2.58 -5.64
N ILE A 114 24.24 -2.75 -4.38
CA ILE A 114 23.11 -1.98 -3.86
C ILE A 114 23.47 -0.49 -3.73
N ILE A 115 24.54 -0.16 -3.03
CA ILE A 115 24.95 1.25 -2.82
C ILE A 115 25.30 1.91 -4.16
N ALA A 116 26.04 1.23 -5.04
CA ALA A 116 26.40 1.78 -6.34
C ALA A 116 25.17 2.02 -7.23
N ALA A 117 24.21 1.09 -7.21
CA ALA A 117 22.96 1.24 -7.95
C ALA A 117 22.10 2.41 -7.41
N GLU A 118 22.04 2.59 -6.10
CA GLU A 118 21.28 3.70 -5.50
C GLU A 118 21.90 5.06 -5.84
N ILE A 119 23.23 5.15 -5.87
CA ILE A 119 23.92 6.40 -6.28
C ILE A 119 23.61 6.72 -7.75
N GLU A 120 23.71 5.74 -8.67
CA GLU A 120 23.36 5.96 -10.09
C GLU A 120 21.89 6.29 -10.25
N TYR A 121 21.01 5.62 -9.52
CA TYR A 121 19.57 5.87 -9.57
C TYR A 121 19.23 7.29 -9.13
N GLU A 122 19.76 7.76 -7.99
CA GLU A 122 19.55 9.12 -7.52
C GLU A 122 20.00 10.16 -8.54
N ALA A 123 21.22 10.01 -9.08
CA ALA A 123 21.73 10.91 -10.11
C ALA A 123 20.79 10.98 -11.33
N LYS A 124 20.31 9.83 -11.80
CA LYS A 124 19.42 9.74 -12.97
C LYS A 124 18.06 10.38 -12.74
N ILE A 125 17.45 10.19 -11.57
CA ILE A 125 16.16 10.82 -11.27
C ILE A 125 16.31 12.33 -11.04
N GLN A 126 17.42 12.79 -10.45
CA GLN A 126 17.73 14.23 -10.32
C GLN A 126 17.95 14.90 -11.67
N GLU A 127 18.69 14.28 -12.60
CA GLU A 127 18.82 14.76 -13.99
C GLU A 127 17.45 14.93 -14.69
N SER A 128 16.49 14.08 -14.32
CA SER A 128 15.11 14.14 -14.81
C SER A 128 14.23 15.11 -14.03
N ASN A 129 14.81 15.93 -13.15
CA ASN A 129 14.11 16.84 -12.24
C ASN A 129 13.07 16.13 -11.37
N LYS A 130 13.45 14.99 -10.77
CA LYS A 130 12.60 14.17 -9.91
C LYS A 130 13.31 13.79 -8.61
N ILE A 131 12.54 13.42 -7.60
CA ILE A 131 13.02 12.78 -6.36
C ILE A 131 12.20 11.52 -6.09
N ASP A 132 12.80 10.52 -5.45
CA ASP A 132 12.07 9.32 -5.02
C ASP A 132 11.19 9.66 -3.81
N LEU A 133 9.96 9.14 -3.82
CA LEU A 133 9.01 9.32 -2.71
C LEU A 133 9.59 8.81 -1.39
N ARG A 134 10.34 7.72 -1.42
CA ARG A 134 10.94 7.07 -0.24
C ARG A 134 12.09 7.90 0.35
N GLU A 135 12.82 8.65 -0.48
CA GLU A 135 13.91 9.54 -0.03
C GLU A 135 13.41 10.90 0.47
N THR A 136 12.14 11.24 0.23
CA THR A 136 11.60 12.57 0.54
C THR A 136 11.86 12.98 2.00
N MET A 137 11.75 12.06 2.95
CA MET A 137 11.95 12.36 4.37
C MET A 137 13.43 12.52 4.73
N ILE A 138 14.31 11.73 4.12
CA ILE A 138 15.76 11.87 4.28
C ILE A 138 16.20 13.23 3.77
N ILE A 139 15.74 13.60 2.56
CA ILE A 139 16.01 14.89 1.93
C ILE A 139 15.47 16.03 2.80
N LEU A 140 14.24 15.92 3.32
CA LEU A 140 13.69 16.93 4.22
C LEU A 140 14.60 17.13 5.45
N ASN A 141 15.01 16.03 6.08
CA ASN A 141 15.86 16.09 7.28
C ASN A 141 17.21 16.75 6.98
N ASP A 142 17.82 16.41 5.86
CA ASP A 142 19.08 17.05 5.41
C ASP A 142 18.88 18.55 5.15
N VAL A 143 17.80 18.95 4.44
CA VAL A 143 17.46 20.35 4.15
C VAL A 143 17.27 21.16 5.44
N VAL A 144 16.46 20.67 6.38
CA VAL A 144 16.18 21.43 7.61
C VAL A 144 17.39 21.45 8.57
N SER A 145 18.25 20.44 8.50
CA SER A 145 19.49 20.40 9.30
C SER A 145 20.54 21.42 8.83
N GLN A 146 20.55 21.76 7.54
CA GLN A 146 21.46 22.73 6.95
C GLN A 146 20.94 24.18 6.99
N LYS A 147 19.64 24.39 7.27
CA LYS A 147 19.06 25.74 7.34
C LYS A 147 19.46 26.49 8.61
N ASP A 148 19.87 27.73 8.42
CA ASP A 148 20.08 28.70 9.51
C ASP A 148 18.78 29.41 9.84
N LYS A 149 18.56 29.74 11.13
CA LYS A 149 17.37 30.44 11.62
C LYS A 149 17.09 31.76 10.91
N GLU A 150 18.13 32.48 10.54
CA GLU A 150 18.04 33.81 9.89
C GLU A 150 17.62 33.76 8.40
N LYS A 151 17.72 32.59 7.78
CA LYS A 151 17.42 32.38 6.34
C LYS A 151 16.13 31.59 6.10
N THR A 152 15.38 31.32 7.16
CA THR A 152 14.19 30.46 7.06
C THR A 152 12.93 31.29 6.94
N HIS A 153 12.19 31.15 5.83
CA HIS A 153 10.89 31.80 5.62
C HIS A 153 9.70 30.99 6.17
N LEU A 154 9.95 30.03 7.10
CA LEU A 154 8.89 29.23 7.71
C LEU A 154 8.17 30.07 8.77
N ASP A 155 6.89 30.38 8.55
CA ASP A 155 6.04 31.18 9.45
C ASP A 155 4.81 30.34 9.88
N TYR A 156 5.05 29.31 10.69
CA TYR A 156 3.98 28.52 11.30
C TYR A 156 3.85 28.88 12.79
N LYS A 157 2.67 29.27 13.21
CA LYS A 157 2.36 29.48 14.65
C LYS A 157 2.00 28.18 15.36
N TYR A 158 1.38 27.27 14.64
CA TYR A 158 0.95 25.97 15.13
C TYR A 158 1.24 24.90 14.09
N ILE A 159 1.75 23.78 14.55
CA ILE A 159 1.92 22.54 13.76
C ILE A 159 1.17 21.45 14.52
N PHE A 160 0.22 20.80 13.85
CA PHE A 160 -0.54 19.67 14.39
C PHE A 160 -0.15 18.41 13.62
N ILE A 161 0.25 17.37 14.33
CA ILE A 161 0.58 16.06 13.75
C ILE A 161 -0.38 15.05 14.35
N ASP A 162 -1.26 14.53 13.52
CA ASP A 162 -2.17 13.43 13.87
C ASP A 162 -1.53 12.08 13.59
N GLU A 163 -2.00 11.02 14.25
CA GLU A 163 -1.46 9.65 14.14
C GLU A 163 0.07 9.60 14.38
N PHE A 164 0.55 10.36 15.37
CA PHE A 164 1.99 10.52 15.63
C PHE A 164 2.73 9.21 15.87
N GLN A 165 2.05 8.16 16.35
CA GLN A 165 2.62 6.82 16.53
C GLN A 165 3.04 6.14 15.20
N ASP A 166 2.64 6.67 14.05
CA ASP A 166 3.01 6.15 12.73
C ASP A 166 4.21 6.87 12.11
N THR A 167 4.79 7.83 12.83
CA THR A 167 5.96 8.58 12.37
C THR A 167 7.25 7.79 12.60
N ASP A 168 8.21 7.96 11.68
CA ASP A 168 9.58 7.46 11.83
C ASP A 168 10.51 8.49 12.50
N ASP A 169 11.70 8.06 12.85
CA ASP A 169 12.68 8.90 13.56
C ASP A 169 13.09 10.14 12.75
N ALA A 170 13.26 10.04 11.43
CA ALA A 170 13.64 11.17 10.59
C ALA A 170 12.51 12.20 10.47
N GLN A 171 11.26 11.75 10.45
CA GLN A 171 10.10 12.63 10.49
C GLN A 171 10.06 13.41 11.80
N ILE A 172 10.26 12.73 12.93
CA ILE A 172 10.29 13.36 14.27
C ILE A 172 11.40 14.41 14.34
N ASP A 173 12.61 14.04 13.93
CA ASP A 173 13.77 14.96 13.93
C ASP A 173 13.51 16.17 13.04
N SER A 174 12.93 15.97 11.86
CA SER A 174 12.57 17.05 10.94
C SER A 174 11.56 18.02 11.57
N PHE A 175 10.50 17.53 12.22
CA PHE A 175 9.50 18.39 12.86
C PHE A 175 10.07 19.16 14.06
N LEU A 176 10.87 18.51 14.90
CA LEU A 176 11.54 19.17 16.03
C LEU A 176 12.52 20.23 15.53
N ARG A 177 13.25 19.95 14.44
CA ARG A 177 14.15 20.93 13.84
C ARG A 177 13.42 22.10 13.22
N ILE A 178 12.30 21.88 12.53
CA ILE A 178 11.44 22.94 12.00
C ILE A 178 10.93 23.83 13.12
N GLN A 179 10.45 23.26 14.23
CA GLN A 179 10.03 24.03 15.40
C GLN A 179 11.18 24.90 15.96
N GLN A 180 12.40 24.33 16.07
CA GLN A 180 13.58 25.07 16.52
C GLN A 180 13.95 26.23 15.60
N LEU A 181 13.83 26.04 14.27
CA LEU A 181 14.12 27.08 13.27
C LEU A 181 13.14 28.25 13.36
N ILE A 182 11.84 27.96 13.56
CA ILE A 182 10.81 28.99 13.74
C ILE A 182 10.95 29.66 15.13
N GLY A 183 11.36 28.91 16.15
CA GLY A 183 11.61 29.38 17.50
C GLY A 183 10.36 29.43 18.37
N MET A 184 10.38 30.25 19.45
CA MET A 184 9.36 30.28 20.52
C MET A 184 7.94 30.66 20.04
N ASN A 185 7.77 31.10 18.82
CA ASN A 185 6.47 31.47 18.25
C ASN A 185 5.74 30.29 17.61
N CYS A 186 6.34 29.08 17.56
CA CYS A 186 5.75 27.89 16.99
C CYS A 186 5.40 26.86 18.07
N ASN A 187 4.13 26.52 18.19
CA ASN A 187 3.66 25.46 19.07
C ASN A 187 3.44 24.18 18.27
N LEU A 188 4.05 23.07 18.72
CA LEU A 188 3.90 21.76 18.12
C LEU A 188 2.93 20.92 18.96
N PHE A 189 1.88 20.42 18.34
CA PHE A 189 0.91 19.50 18.92
C PHE A 189 1.02 18.15 18.22
N VAL A 190 1.12 17.09 19.02
CA VAL A 190 1.15 15.72 18.51
C VAL A 190 0.01 14.93 19.16
N VAL A 191 -0.70 14.15 18.37
CA VAL A 191 -1.80 13.31 18.82
C VAL A 191 -1.56 11.89 18.30
N GLY A 192 -1.76 10.89 19.17
CA GLY A 192 -1.61 9.51 18.75
C GLY A 192 -1.85 8.51 19.88
N ASP A 193 -1.88 7.23 19.51
CA ASP A 193 -2.07 6.10 20.41
C ASP A 193 -1.05 4.99 20.08
N LEU A 194 -0.10 4.73 20.97
CA LEU A 194 0.94 3.70 20.77
C LEU A 194 0.37 2.30 20.54
N LYS A 195 -0.80 2.00 21.08
CA LYS A 195 -1.50 0.73 20.86
C LYS A 195 -1.98 0.56 19.41
N GLN A 196 -2.07 1.67 18.65
CA GLN A 196 -2.45 1.70 17.24
C GLN A 196 -1.26 1.83 16.28
N SER A 197 -0.01 1.73 16.76
CA SER A 197 1.19 1.74 15.91
C SER A 197 1.37 0.40 15.19
N ILE A 198 0.89 0.32 13.94
CA ILE A 198 0.90 -0.91 13.13
C ILE A 198 1.71 -0.79 11.84
N TYR A 199 2.53 0.27 11.70
CA TYR A 199 3.36 0.54 10.52
C TYR A 199 4.87 0.42 10.79
N ARG A 200 5.28 -0.54 11.67
CA ARG A 200 6.69 -0.81 11.95
C ARG A 200 7.49 -1.10 10.67
N PHE A 201 6.91 -1.81 9.73
CA PHE A 201 7.52 -2.08 8.43
C PHE A 201 7.79 -0.83 7.57
N ARG A 202 7.19 0.33 7.93
CA ARG A 202 7.46 1.66 7.34
C ARG A 202 8.36 2.52 8.23
N GLY A 203 8.98 1.93 9.27
CA GLY A 203 9.86 2.66 10.15
C GLY A 203 9.16 3.34 11.34
N ALA A 204 7.85 3.19 11.52
CA ALA A 204 7.17 3.70 12.70
C ALA A 204 7.83 3.14 13.97
N THR A 205 8.21 4.03 14.88
CA THR A 205 8.93 3.66 16.08
C THR A 205 8.08 3.85 17.33
N ILE A 206 8.02 2.83 18.18
CA ILE A 206 7.39 2.92 19.53
C ILE A 206 8.11 3.98 20.37
N SER A 207 9.34 4.32 20.02
CA SER A 207 10.13 5.36 20.69
C SER A 207 9.68 6.79 20.39
N ALA A 208 8.76 7.02 19.42
CA ALA A 208 8.34 8.35 19.01
C ALA A 208 7.95 9.25 20.20
N PHE A 209 7.03 8.80 21.06
CA PHE A 209 6.64 9.54 22.26
C PHE A 209 7.75 9.57 23.32
N LYS A 210 8.57 8.51 23.45
CA LYS A 210 9.69 8.49 24.40
C LYS A 210 10.74 9.55 24.06
N ARG A 211 10.94 9.86 22.77
CA ARG A 211 11.86 10.92 22.34
C ARG A 211 11.36 12.31 22.73
N LEU A 212 10.06 12.55 22.69
CA LEU A 212 9.48 13.80 23.19
C LEU A 212 9.66 13.90 24.70
N ASN A 213 9.39 12.83 25.43
CA ASN A 213 9.52 12.78 26.90
C ASN A 213 10.97 12.86 27.39
N ALA A 214 11.99 12.70 26.52
CA ALA A 214 13.39 12.92 26.88
C ALA A 214 13.69 14.39 27.26
N THR A 215 12.77 15.33 26.97
CA THR A 215 12.83 16.73 27.40
C THR A 215 11.53 17.13 28.11
N PRO A 216 11.22 16.58 29.30
CA PRO A 216 9.90 16.68 29.94
C PRO A 216 9.50 18.13 30.26
N ASP A 217 10.45 19.02 30.56
CA ASP A 217 10.16 20.44 30.87
C ASP A 217 9.63 21.26 29.67
N LYS A 218 9.57 20.66 28.47
CA LYS A 218 9.10 21.33 27.24
C LYS A 218 7.76 20.84 26.74
N TRP A 219 7.23 19.76 27.31
CA TRP A 219 6.00 19.10 26.84
C TRP A 219 4.95 19.06 27.93
N GLU A 220 3.73 19.37 27.55
CA GLU A 220 2.54 19.18 28.37
C GLU A 220 1.78 17.99 27.81
N GLU A 221 1.52 16.97 28.63
CA GLU A 221 0.83 15.75 28.25
C GLU A 221 -0.61 15.77 28.69
N HIS A 222 -1.52 15.48 27.78
CA HIS A 222 -2.95 15.37 28.02
C HIS A 222 -3.47 14.04 27.49
N THR A 223 -4.35 13.41 28.23
CA THR A 223 -5.03 12.16 27.86
C THR A 223 -6.46 12.42 27.41
N ILE A 224 -6.89 11.73 26.33
CA ILE A 224 -8.28 11.75 25.85
C ILE A 224 -8.89 10.38 26.19
N ASN A 225 -9.75 10.35 27.20
CA ASN A 225 -10.25 9.09 27.80
C ASN A 225 -11.70 8.78 27.41
N THR A 226 -12.41 9.68 26.71
CA THR A 226 -13.80 9.45 26.33
C THR A 226 -13.90 8.79 24.98
N ASN A 227 -14.52 7.61 24.92
CA ASN A 227 -14.80 6.88 23.69
C ASN A 227 -16.24 7.18 23.22
N TYR A 228 -16.39 7.66 21.98
CA TYR A 228 -17.67 8.00 21.35
C TYR A 228 -18.13 6.96 20.31
N ARG A 229 -17.38 5.90 20.11
CA ARG A 229 -17.61 4.90 19.06
C ARG A 229 -18.28 3.64 19.57
N THR A 230 -17.73 3.03 20.61
CA THR A 230 -18.00 1.66 21.02
C THR A 230 -18.97 1.62 22.18
N ASP A 231 -19.89 0.65 22.17
CA ASP A 231 -20.76 0.33 23.29
C ASP A 231 -19.96 0.12 24.58
N SER A 232 -20.45 0.60 25.72
CA SER A 232 -19.73 0.58 26.99
C SER A 232 -19.29 -0.82 27.42
N ARG A 233 -20.16 -1.81 27.29
CA ARG A 233 -19.85 -3.20 27.68
C ARG A 233 -18.85 -3.86 26.72
N LEU A 234 -18.99 -3.60 25.41
CA LEU A 234 -18.00 -4.08 24.45
C LEU A 234 -16.64 -3.45 24.72
N LEU A 235 -16.61 -2.18 25.11
CA LEU A 235 -15.37 -1.48 25.48
C LEU A 235 -14.74 -2.12 26.73
N GLU A 236 -15.51 -2.46 27.75
CA GLU A 236 -15.03 -3.16 28.96
C GLU A 236 -14.35 -4.49 28.60
N ILE A 237 -14.98 -5.33 27.73
CA ILE A 237 -14.38 -6.60 27.28
C ILE A 237 -13.06 -6.36 26.52
N MET A 238 -13.04 -5.36 25.61
CA MET A 238 -11.83 -5.02 24.88
C MET A 238 -10.73 -4.52 25.80
N GLU A 239 -11.09 -3.85 26.87
CA GLU A 239 -10.15 -3.39 27.89
C GLU A 239 -9.56 -4.56 28.68
N GLU A 240 -10.36 -5.53 29.10
CA GLU A 240 -9.88 -6.75 29.77
C GLU A 240 -8.85 -7.50 28.90
N ILE A 241 -9.15 -7.68 27.60
CA ILE A 241 -8.22 -8.29 26.65
C ILE A 241 -6.93 -7.46 26.55
N SER A 242 -7.06 -6.13 26.50
CA SER A 242 -5.91 -5.21 26.40
C SER A 242 -5.04 -5.25 27.66
N GLN A 243 -5.65 -5.34 28.84
CA GLN A 243 -4.94 -5.53 30.11
C GLN A 243 -4.17 -6.85 30.14
N GLY A 244 -4.77 -7.95 29.69
CA GLY A 244 -4.13 -9.26 29.59
C GLY A 244 -2.92 -9.22 28.64
N MET A 245 -3.07 -8.61 27.47
CA MET A 245 -1.95 -8.40 26.55
C MET A 245 -0.87 -7.46 27.13
N GLY A 246 -1.26 -6.45 27.90
CA GLY A 246 -0.36 -5.54 28.62
C GLY A 246 0.43 -6.25 29.70
N ALA A 247 -0.22 -7.08 30.53
CA ALA A 247 0.42 -7.88 31.55
C ALA A 247 1.47 -8.87 30.99
N SER A 248 1.25 -9.33 29.75
CA SER A 248 2.19 -10.18 29.01
C SER A 248 3.27 -9.38 28.26
N ALA A 249 3.30 -8.05 28.37
CA ALA A 249 4.18 -7.13 27.64
C ALA A 249 4.06 -7.21 26.11
N TRP A 250 2.95 -7.70 25.58
CA TRP A 250 2.68 -7.76 24.14
C TRP A 250 2.10 -6.44 23.60
N LEU A 251 1.30 -5.74 24.42
CA LEU A 251 0.70 -4.45 24.10
C LEU A 251 1.22 -3.36 25.06
N PRO A 252 1.54 -2.14 24.60
CA PRO A 252 1.88 -1.03 25.48
C PRO A 252 0.59 -0.45 26.11
N TYR A 253 0.01 -1.17 27.08
CA TYR A 253 -1.22 -0.81 27.77
C TYR A 253 -0.97 -0.68 29.28
N SER A 254 -1.47 0.42 29.86
CA SER A 254 -1.53 0.63 31.32
C SER A 254 -2.92 1.14 31.66
N PHE A 255 -3.59 0.51 32.62
CA PHE A 255 -4.92 0.94 33.07
C PHE A 255 -4.95 2.38 33.55
N GLU A 256 -3.88 2.85 34.18
CA GLU A 256 -3.80 4.20 34.75
C GLU A 256 -3.86 5.30 33.68
N THR A 257 -3.33 5.05 32.50
CA THR A 257 -3.22 6.03 31.40
C THR A 257 -4.14 5.74 30.25
N ASP A 258 -4.54 4.48 30.04
CA ASP A 258 -5.20 4.02 28.82
C ASP A 258 -6.66 3.63 29.00
N HIS A 259 -7.17 3.68 30.26
CA HIS A 259 -8.58 3.39 30.55
C HIS A 259 -9.50 4.36 29.81
N LEU A 260 -10.48 3.80 29.07
CA LEU A 260 -11.44 4.55 28.27
C LEU A 260 -12.85 4.44 28.88
N VAL A 261 -13.57 5.56 28.88
CA VAL A 261 -14.97 5.62 29.30
C VAL A 261 -15.85 5.83 28.07
N SER A 262 -16.78 4.92 27.81
CA SER A 262 -17.72 5.09 26.71
C SER A 262 -18.78 6.17 27.02
N ASN A 263 -19.06 7.00 26.01
CA ASN A 263 -20.18 7.93 26.02
C ASN A 263 -21.49 7.28 25.55
N LEU A 264 -21.45 6.01 25.12
CA LEU A 264 -22.62 5.26 24.66
C LEU A 264 -23.06 4.28 25.75
N SER A 265 -24.33 4.35 26.16
CA SER A 265 -24.90 3.40 27.12
C SER A 265 -25.36 2.14 26.41
N GLY A 266 -24.76 0.99 26.76
CA GLY A 266 -25.11 -0.30 26.19
C GLY A 266 -26.40 -0.89 26.76
N GLY A 267 -27.18 -1.55 25.92
CA GLY A 267 -28.39 -2.27 26.27
C GLY A 267 -28.38 -3.76 25.89
N ALA A 268 -27.35 -4.23 25.17
CA ALA A 268 -27.25 -5.62 24.69
C ALA A 268 -26.66 -6.55 25.75
N LYS A 269 -26.89 -7.87 25.59
CA LYS A 269 -26.26 -8.90 26.43
C LYS A 269 -24.80 -9.08 26.03
N GLU A 270 -23.94 -9.36 26.99
CA GLU A 270 -22.49 -9.53 26.81
C GLU A 270 -22.12 -10.57 25.77
N GLU A 271 -22.80 -11.74 25.80
CA GLU A 271 -22.64 -12.85 24.86
C GLU A 271 -22.94 -12.48 23.39
N GLU A 272 -23.71 -11.40 23.17
CA GLU A 272 -24.04 -10.89 21.84
C GLU A 272 -23.04 -9.83 21.34
N LEU A 273 -22.25 -9.27 22.25
CA LEU A 273 -21.32 -8.18 21.97
C LEU A 273 -19.94 -8.69 21.55
N PHE A 274 -19.48 -9.76 22.21
CA PHE A 274 -18.18 -10.39 21.94
C PHE A 274 -18.32 -11.90 21.90
N GLU A 275 -18.31 -12.47 20.70
CA GLU A 275 -18.64 -13.86 20.48
C GLU A 275 -17.45 -14.65 19.91
N CYS A 276 -17.15 -15.81 20.51
CA CYS A 276 -16.23 -16.80 19.97
C CYS A 276 -17.03 -17.88 19.23
N VAL A 277 -16.81 -18.04 17.94
CA VAL A 277 -17.47 -19.07 17.13
C VAL A 277 -16.48 -20.14 16.71
N PRO A 278 -16.61 -21.39 17.23
CA PRO A 278 -15.73 -22.48 16.87
C PRO A 278 -16.05 -23.03 15.47
N PHE A 279 -15.02 -23.52 14.78
CA PHE A 279 -15.13 -24.34 13.57
C PHE A 279 -14.07 -25.45 13.61
N HIS A 280 -14.22 -26.50 12.78
CA HIS A 280 -13.34 -27.67 12.78
C HIS A 280 -12.45 -27.69 11.51
N GLY A 281 -11.22 -27.27 11.61
CA GLY A 281 -10.02 -27.48 10.79
C GLY A 281 -10.06 -27.47 9.25
N ARG A 282 -11.22 -27.38 8.58
CA ARG A 282 -11.34 -27.33 7.11
C ARG A 282 -11.71 -25.93 6.65
N ASN A 283 -11.01 -25.45 5.63
CA ASN A 283 -11.29 -24.12 5.05
C ASN A 283 -12.75 -23.99 4.58
N ASP A 284 -13.35 -25.07 4.05
CA ASP A 284 -14.72 -25.06 3.55
C ASP A 284 -15.72 -24.85 4.71
N GLU A 285 -15.54 -25.53 5.83
CA GLU A 285 -16.39 -25.35 7.01
C GLU A 285 -16.24 -23.95 7.62
N GLN A 286 -15.02 -23.41 7.63
CA GLN A 286 -14.79 -22.04 8.06
C GLN A 286 -15.58 -21.03 7.22
N LEU A 287 -15.63 -21.22 5.90
CA LEU A 287 -16.36 -20.34 4.97
C LEU A 287 -17.88 -20.50 5.11
N GLU A 288 -18.39 -21.73 5.33
CA GLU A 288 -19.81 -21.99 5.61
C GLU A 288 -20.25 -21.30 6.91
N VAL A 289 -19.46 -21.44 7.99
CA VAL A 289 -19.72 -20.75 9.27
C VAL A 289 -19.70 -19.24 9.08
N LEU A 290 -18.71 -18.71 8.37
CA LEU A 290 -18.61 -17.26 8.08
C LEU A 290 -19.84 -16.76 7.32
N LEU A 291 -20.29 -17.49 6.29
CA LEU A 291 -21.47 -17.14 5.51
C LEU A 291 -22.73 -17.13 6.38
N GLY A 292 -22.87 -18.13 7.27
CA GLY A 292 -23.95 -18.17 8.26
C GLY A 292 -23.95 -16.96 9.20
N LEU A 293 -22.76 -16.54 9.66
CA LEU A 293 -22.59 -15.34 10.49
C LEU A 293 -22.99 -14.06 9.74
N LEU A 294 -22.59 -13.90 8.49
CA LEU A 294 -22.96 -12.74 7.67
C LEU A 294 -24.49 -12.62 7.51
N LYS A 295 -25.16 -13.73 7.20
CA LYS A 295 -26.62 -13.78 7.10
C LYS A 295 -27.31 -13.48 8.44
N ARG A 296 -26.81 -14.01 9.55
CA ARG A 296 -27.31 -13.76 10.89
C ARG A 296 -27.19 -12.28 11.27
N GLU A 297 -26.04 -11.68 11.08
CA GLU A 297 -25.80 -10.28 11.42
C GLU A 297 -26.60 -9.34 10.50
N LYS A 298 -26.77 -9.67 9.22
CA LYS A 298 -27.70 -8.91 8.32
C LYS A 298 -29.12 -8.91 8.88
N ALA A 299 -29.63 -10.04 9.33
CA ALA A 299 -30.97 -10.15 9.93
C ALA A 299 -31.09 -9.30 11.22
N LYS A 300 -30.07 -9.32 12.09
CA LYS A 300 -30.04 -8.45 13.29
C LYS A 300 -30.08 -6.97 12.96
N ILE A 301 -29.35 -6.53 11.94
CA ILE A 301 -29.35 -5.12 11.50
C ILE A 301 -30.74 -4.72 11.00
N LEU A 302 -31.42 -5.57 10.21
CA LEU A 302 -32.78 -5.30 9.72
C LEU A 302 -33.80 -5.20 10.87
N GLU A 303 -33.65 -5.99 11.94
CA GLU A 303 -34.47 -5.86 13.14
C GLU A 303 -34.19 -4.57 13.90
N LEU A 304 -32.94 -4.20 14.07
CA LEU A 304 -32.54 -2.95 14.74
C LEU A 304 -33.06 -1.71 13.99
N GLU A 305 -33.07 -1.73 12.66
CA GLU A 305 -33.62 -0.63 11.86
C GLU A 305 -35.13 -0.40 12.05
N LYS A 306 -35.87 -1.40 12.48
CA LYS A 306 -37.28 -1.22 12.85
C LYS A 306 -37.45 -0.40 14.13
N THR A 307 -36.43 -0.37 14.99
CA THR A 307 -36.47 0.30 16.29
C THR A 307 -35.80 1.67 16.28
N ARG A 308 -34.73 1.85 15.49
CA ARG A 308 -34.00 3.11 15.36
C ARG A 308 -33.31 3.22 14.00
N LYS A 309 -33.07 4.45 13.55
CA LYS A 309 -32.25 4.69 12.36
C LYS A 309 -30.78 4.41 12.66
N LEU A 310 -30.15 3.61 11.82
CA LEU A 310 -28.72 3.28 11.90
C LEU A 310 -27.90 4.16 10.94
N SER A 311 -26.69 4.50 11.32
CA SER A 311 -25.71 5.14 10.44
C SER A 311 -25.21 4.17 9.37
N LYS A 312 -24.50 4.68 8.36
CA LYS A 312 -23.89 3.84 7.31
C LYS A 312 -22.85 2.90 7.90
N GLU A 313 -22.07 3.38 8.85
CA GLU A 313 -21.04 2.64 9.57
C GLU A 313 -21.67 1.52 10.40
N GLU A 314 -22.77 1.81 11.12
CA GLU A 314 -23.51 0.83 11.90
C GLU A 314 -24.16 -0.27 11.05
N LYS A 315 -24.47 0.01 9.78
CA LYS A 315 -25.01 -0.97 8.82
C LYS A 315 -23.92 -1.80 8.14
N THR A 316 -22.64 -1.50 8.36
CA THR A 316 -21.53 -2.23 7.74
C THR A 316 -21.08 -3.39 8.62
N ILE A 317 -21.04 -4.59 8.04
CA ILE A 317 -20.45 -5.79 8.61
C ILE A 317 -19.07 -5.95 7.99
N ALA A 318 -18.01 -5.75 8.77
CA ALA A 318 -16.64 -5.81 8.30
C ALA A 318 -15.98 -7.14 8.66
N ILE A 319 -15.47 -7.83 7.66
CA ILE A 319 -14.59 -8.99 7.80
C ILE A 319 -13.16 -8.47 7.76
N LEU A 320 -12.48 -8.49 8.91
CA LEU A 320 -11.12 -7.97 9.03
C LEU A 320 -10.11 -9.12 9.03
N VAL A 321 -9.15 -9.03 8.12
CA VAL A 321 -8.11 -10.04 7.94
C VAL A 321 -6.71 -9.44 8.02
N ARG A 322 -5.71 -10.29 8.18
CA ARG A 322 -4.32 -9.88 8.30
C ARG A 322 -3.65 -9.66 6.95
N GLU A 323 -3.93 -10.52 5.97
CA GLU A 323 -3.22 -10.62 4.70
C GLU A 323 -4.18 -10.61 3.50
N ASN A 324 -3.73 -10.08 2.35
CA ASN A 324 -4.58 -9.95 1.15
C ASN A 324 -5.06 -11.30 0.60
N TRP A 325 -4.23 -12.38 0.64
CA TRP A 325 -4.65 -13.70 0.17
C TRP A 325 -5.87 -14.26 0.93
N GLN A 326 -6.04 -13.86 2.20
CA GLN A 326 -7.23 -14.24 2.99
C GLN A 326 -8.51 -13.61 2.42
N ILE A 327 -8.41 -12.39 1.89
CA ILE A 327 -9.54 -11.72 1.23
C ILE A 327 -9.93 -12.50 -0.03
N GLU A 328 -8.96 -12.86 -0.87
CA GLU A 328 -9.21 -13.65 -2.09
C GLU A 328 -9.88 -14.99 -1.75
N THR A 329 -9.42 -15.65 -0.69
CA THR A 329 -10.00 -16.91 -0.20
C THR A 329 -11.47 -16.72 0.22
N ILE A 330 -11.78 -15.65 0.96
CA ILE A 330 -13.15 -15.35 1.41
C ILE A 330 -14.05 -15.02 0.22
N LEU A 331 -13.61 -14.10 -0.66
CA LEU A 331 -14.41 -13.67 -1.79
C LEU A 331 -14.75 -14.83 -2.72
N LYS A 332 -13.74 -15.65 -3.05
CA LYS A 332 -13.93 -16.82 -3.90
C LYS A 332 -14.83 -17.86 -3.23
N GLY A 333 -14.54 -18.25 -2.00
CA GLY A 333 -15.26 -19.30 -1.31
C GLY A 333 -16.70 -18.91 -0.95
N CYS A 334 -16.96 -17.68 -0.51
CA CYS A 334 -18.32 -17.22 -0.25
C CYS A 334 -19.17 -17.17 -1.55
N LYS A 335 -18.55 -16.76 -2.68
CA LYS A 335 -19.24 -16.74 -3.97
C LYS A 335 -19.54 -18.14 -4.52
N GLU A 336 -18.66 -19.12 -4.25
CA GLU A 336 -18.89 -20.54 -4.61
C GLU A 336 -20.03 -21.16 -3.79
N LEU A 337 -20.21 -20.75 -2.53
CA LEU A 337 -21.25 -21.22 -1.62
C LEU A 337 -22.60 -20.51 -1.80
N ASP A 338 -22.57 -19.23 -2.18
CA ASP A 338 -23.76 -18.42 -2.38
C ASP A 338 -23.48 -17.35 -3.45
N GLU A 339 -23.95 -17.57 -4.67
CA GLU A 339 -23.73 -16.68 -5.83
C GLU A 339 -24.32 -15.27 -5.64
N GLU A 340 -25.35 -15.13 -4.79
CA GLU A 340 -26.00 -13.85 -4.51
C GLU A 340 -25.28 -13.05 -3.40
N MET A 341 -24.28 -13.64 -2.73
CA MET A 341 -23.53 -12.96 -1.67
C MET A 341 -22.51 -11.99 -2.26
N GLU A 342 -22.80 -10.71 -2.14
CA GLU A 342 -21.88 -9.65 -2.54
C GLU A 342 -21.08 -9.15 -1.33
N ILE A 343 -19.77 -9.36 -1.36
CA ILE A 343 -18.82 -8.85 -0.35
C ILE A 343 -17.94 -7.80 -1.04
N GLU A 344 -18.12 -6.55 -0.62
CA GLU A 344 -17.24 -5.47 -1.06
C GLU A 344 -15.84 -5.68 -0.49
N THR A 345 -14.83 -5.25 -1.21
CA THR A 345 -13.46 -5.25 -0.71
C THR A 345 -12.83 -3.88 -0.83
N LYS A 346 -12.08 -3.48 0.22
CA LYS A 346 -11.13 -2.39 0.16
C LYS A 346 -9.70 -2.91 -0.05
N VAL A 347 -9.56 -4.08 -0.66
CA VAL A 347 -8.23 -4.50 -1.13
C VAL A 347 -7.77 -3.43 -2.10
N GLY A 348 -6.63 -2.88 -1.83
CA GLY A 348 -6.08 -1.77 -2.54
C GLY A 348 -6.27 -1.94 -4.02
N GLY A 349 -7.01 -1.05 -4.49
CA GLY A 349 -7.43 -0.68 -5.77
C GLY A 349 -7.12 -1.60 -6.91
N ASP A 350 -8.12 -2.30 -7.33
CA ASP A 350 -8.11 -2.98 -8.62
C ASP A 350 -8.24 -1.98 -9.79
N LEU A 351 -8.30 -0.67 -9.52
CA LEU A 351 -8.49 0.35 -10.58
C LEU A 351 -7.55 0.13 -11.75
N TYR A 352 -6.26 -0.12 -11.47
CA TYR A 352 -5.25 -0.35 -12.51
C TYR A 352 -5.25 -1.77 -13.08
N GLN A 353 -6.08 -2.68 -12.56
CA GLN A 353 -6.24 -4.05 -13.05
C GLN A 353 -7.60 -4.28 -13.72
N LEU A 354 -8.49 -3.29 -13.67
CA LEU A 354 -9.80 -3.36 -14.33
C LEU A 354 -9.69 -3.31 -15.85
N ASP A 355 -10.62 -3.98 -16.51
CA ASP A 355 -10.72 -3.96 -17.98
C ASP A 355 -10.75 -2.53 -18.52
N SER A 356 -11.47 -1.60 -17.85
CA SER A 356 -11.52 -0.19 -18.25
C SER A 356 -10.15 0.49 -18.30
N THR A 357 -9.25 0.16 -17.36
CA THR A 357 -7.89 0.72 -17.33
C THR A 357 -6.96 -0.02 -18.28
N ILE A 358 -7.06 -1.35 -18.36
CA ILE A 358 -6.23 -2.18 -19.25
C ILE A 358 -6.54 -1.81 -20.71
N ASP A 359 -7.81 -1.70 -21.08
CA ASP A 359 -8.20 -1.31 -22.44
C ASP A 359 -7.77 0.12 -22.77
N PHE A 360 -7.90 1.04 -21.78
CA PHE A 360 -7.40 2.40 -21.95
C PHE A 360 -5.89 2.45 -22.15
N CYS A 361 -5.13 1.63 -21.40
CA CYS A 361 -3.68 1.49 -21.60
C CYS A 361 -3.35 0.96 -23.00
N LYS A 362 -4.07 -0.04 -23.49
CA LYS A 362 -3.89 -0.58 -24.86
C LYS A 362 -4.10 0.50 -25.93
N LEU A 363 -5.15 1.34 -25.77
CA LEU A 363 -5.38 2.49 -26.65
C LEU A 363 -4.20 3.47 -26.59
N LEU A 364 -3.74 3.85 -25.40
CA LEU A 364 -2.64 4.79 -25.22
C LEU A 364 -1.34 4.26 -25.85
N MET A 365 -1.03 2.99 -25.65
CA MET A 365 0.17 2.35 -26.21
C MET A 365 0.11 2.31 -27.73
N ALA A 366 -1.03 2.01 -28.33
CA ALA A 366 -1.20 2.04 -29.78
C ALA A 366 -1.09 3.45 -30.36
N LEU A 367 -1.63 4.46 -29.69
CA LEU A 367 -1.49 5.87 -30.11
C LEU A 367 -0.05 6.39 -29.97
N THR A 368 0.69 5.90 -28.98
CA THR A 368 2.09 6.29 -28.74
C THR A 368 3.05 5.56 -29.68
N ASN A 369 2.73 4.31 -30.06
CA ASN A 369 3.50 3.45 -30.96
C ASN A 369 2.65 2.98 -32.14
N PRO A 370 2.24 3.91 -33.03
CA PRO A 370 1.25 3.62 -34.09
C PRO A 370 1.73 2.67 -35.18
N ASP A 371 3.04 2.42 -35.25
CA ASP A 371 3.69 1.53 -36.23
C ASP A 371 4.13 0.18 -35.63
N ASP A 372 3.88 -0.06 -34.32
CA ASP A 372 4.19 -1.34 -33.70
C ASP A 372 3.01 -2.32 -33.80
N PRO A 373 3.16 -3.43 -34.58
CA PRO A 373 2.08 -4.38 -34.77
C PRO A 373 1.58 -5.03 -33.47
N VAL A 374 2.43 -5.16 -32.44
CA VAL A 374 2.04 -5.72 -31.14
C VAL A 374 1.09 -4.77 -30.41
N CYS A 375 1.40 -3.46 -30.41
CA CYS A 375 0.53 -2.44 -29.81
C CYS A 375 -0.81 -2.36 -30.54
N LEU A 376 -0.80 -2.45 -31.88
CA LEU A 376 -2.02 -2.42 -32.70
C LEU A 376 -2.90 -3.65 -32.47
N VAL A 377 -2.33 -4.87 -32.42
CA VAL A 377 -3.08 -6.10 -32.09
C VAL A 377 -3.73 -5.99 -30.73
N ASN A 378 -2.96 -5.62 -29.69
CA ASN A 378 -3.46 -5.48 -28.34
C ASN A 378 -4.65 -4.48 -28.26
N PHE A 379 -4.57 -3.39 -29.03
CA PHE A 379 -5.65 -2.39 -29.08
C PHE A 379 -6.87 -2.93 -29.81
N ILE A 380 -6.70 -3.62 -30.94
CA ILE A 380 -7.82 -4.22 -31.69
C ILE A 380 -8.55 -5.28 -30.85
N GLU A 381 -7.84 -6.00 -29.97
CA GLU A 381 -8.40 -6.96 -29.03
C GLU A 381 -9.05 -6.33 -27.79
N SER A 382 -8.95 -5.02 -27.62
CA SER A 382 -9.61 -4.31 -26.50
C SER A 382 -11.10 -4.13 -26.75
N ASN A 383 -11.83 -3.76 -25.70
CA ASN A 383 -13.26 -3.43 -25.81
C ASN A 383 -13.55 -2.17 -26.66
N TYR A 384 -12.52 -1.39 -27.02
CA TYR A 384 -12.67 -0.23 -27.90
C TYR A 384 -12.94 -0.60 -29.36
N VAL A 385 -12.49 -1.76 -29.82
CA VAL A 385 -12.58 -2.15 -31.22
C VAL A 385 -13.43 -3.41 -31.36
N ASP A 386 -14.42 -3.36 -32.26
CA ASP A 386 -15.31 -4.48 -32.53
C ASP A 386 -15.05 -5.02 -33.95
N MET A 387 -13.84 -5.51 -34.15
CA MET A 387 -13.40 -6.07 -35.44
C MET A 387 -12.57 -7.34 -35.19
N PRO A 388 -12.85 -8.44 -35.89
CA PRO A 388 -12.07 -9.65 -35.78
C PRO A 388 -10.68 -9.50 -36.44
N ILE A 389 -9.66 -10.04 -35.81
CA ILE A 389 -8.31 -10.15 -36.39
C ILE A 389 -8.18 -11.52 -37.07
N LEU A 390 -7.78 -11.51 -38.34
CA LEU A 390 -7.38 -12.72 -39.04
C LEU A 390 -5.91 -13.03 -38.82
N TYR A 391 -5.57 -13.67 -37.69
CA TYR A 391 -4.18 -14.00 -37.30
C TYR A 391 -3.42 -14.80 -38.34
N GLN A 392 -4.09 -15.72 -39.05
CA GLN A 392 -3.50 -16.49 -40.14
C GLN A 392 -2.93 -15.60 -41.25
N GLY A 393 -3.50 -14.42 -41.47
CA GLY A 393 -3.03 -13.44 -42.45
C GLY A 393 -1.82 -12.61 -41.97
N LEU A 394 -1.45 -12.71 -40.68
CA LEU A 394 -0.30 -12.01 -40.08
C LEU A 394 0.87 -12.93 -39.84
N GLN A 395 0.64 -14.26 -39.77
CA GLN A 395 1.69 -15.24 -39.57
C GLN A 395 2.68 -15.23 -40.77
N ASN A 396 3.97 -15.32 -40.48
CA ASN A 396 5.05 -15.31 -41.44
C ASN A 396 5.26 -14.01 -42.25
N GLU A 397 4.58 -12.94 -41.94
CA GLU A 397 4.78 -11.62 -42.54
C GLU A 397 5.82 -10.81 -41.74
N ASP A 398 6.57 -9.96 -42.45
CA ASP A 398 7.44 -8.99 -41.77
C ASP A 398 6.62 -7.91 -41.03
N LYS A 399 7.28 -7.27 -40.04
CA LYS A 399 6.60 -6.25 -39.20
C LYS A 399 5.95 -5.12 -40.00
N CYS A 400 6.55 -4.68 -41.11
CA CYS A 400 6.01 -3.59 -41.92
C CYS A 400 4.70 -4.03 -42.60
N THR A 401 4.66 -5.24 -43.13
CA THR A 401 3.46 -5.83 -43.76
C THR A 401 2.36 -6.09 -42.71
N GLN A 402 2.73 -6.59 -41.53
CA GLN A 402 1.79 -6.75 -40.40
C GLN A 402 1.15 -5.42 -40.02
N THR A 403 1.96 -4.38 -39.81
CA THR A 403 1.48 -3.02 -39.47
C THR A 403 0.52 -2.49 -40.53
N LYS A 404 0.85 -2.59 -41.83
CA LYS A 404 -0.04 -2.12 -42.91
C LYS A 404 -1.39 -2.80 -42.86
N LYS A 405 -1.44 -4.12 -42.70
CA LYS A 405 -2.70 -4.88 -42.61
C LYS A 405 -3.54 -4.48 -41.40
N LEU A 406 -2.90 -4.23 -40.25
CA LEU A 406 -3.59 -3.80 -39.03
C LEU A 406 -4.11 -2.36 -39.14
N VAL A 407 -3.32 -1.47 -39.73
CA VAL A 407 -3.75 -0.09 -40.01
C VAL A 407 -4.93 -0.05 -40.96
N GLU A 408 -4.98 -0.91 -42.00
CA GLU A 408 -6.16 -1.01 -42.88
C GLU A 408 -7.44 -1.42 -42.14
N VAL A 409 -7.31 -2.29 -41.12
CA VAL A 409 -8.46 -2.67 -40.27
C VAL A 409 -8.89 -1.46 -39.42
N LEU A 410 -7.96 -0.76 -38.79
CA LEU A 410 -8.23 0.42 -37.99
C LEU A 410 -8.76 1.59 -38.82
N ASP A 411 -8.26 1.78 -40.07
CA ASP A 411 -8.77 2.81 -40.97
C ASP A 411 -10.26 2.58 -41.30
N LYS A 412 -10.66 1.37 -41.61
CA LYS A 412 -12.08 1.04 -41.85
C LYS A 412 -12.92 1.31 -40.61
N TYR A 413 -12.40 0.92 -39.43
CA TYR A 413 -13.09 1.07 -38.16
C TYR A 413 -13.29 2.54 -37.79
N PHE A 414 -12.23 3.35 -37.85
CA PHE A 414 -12.25 4.76 -37.44
C PHE A 414 -12.91 5.67 -38.50
N MET A 415 -12.78 5.37 -39.79
CA MET A 415 -13.51 6.11 -40.83
C MET A 415 -15.00 6.01 -40.64
N ALA A 416 -15.54 4.82 -40.31
CA ALA A 416 -16.95 4.62 -40.09
C ALA A 416 -17.52 5.33 -38.85
N ARG A 417 -16.69 5.51 -37.79
CA ARG A 417 -17.15 6.00 -36.48
C ARG A 417 -16.72 7.45 -36.16
N MET A 418 -15.53 7.87 -36.63
CA MET A 418 -14.95 9.16 -36.32
C MET A 418 -14.60 9.98 -37.56
N ASN A 419 -14.83 9.47 -38.75
CA ASN A 419 -14.44 10.09 -40.03
C ASN A 419 -12.94 10.44 -40.07
N LYS A 420 -12.09 9.55 -39.57
CA LYS A 420 -10.65 9.69 -39.55
C LYS A 420 -9.97 8.36 -39.88
N THR A 421 -8.83 8.42 -40.58
CA THR A 421 -7.92 7.28 -40.69
C THR A 421 -7.19 7.10 -39.37
N TRP A 422 -6.55 5.95 -39.15
CA TRP A 422 -5.74 5.70 -37.96
C TRP A 422 -4.62 6.75 -37.78
N ASN A 423 -3.84 6.98 -38.83
CA ASN A 423 -2.79 8.01 -38.81
C ASN A 423 -3.35 9.41 -38.63
N GLY A 424 -4.52 9.70 -39.20
CA GLY A 424 -5.23 10.95 -38.98
C GLY A 424 -5.68 11.13 -37.52
N LEU A 425 -6.09 10.06 -36.86
CA LEU A 425 -6.43 10.07 -35.43
C LEU A 425 -5.18 10.31 -34.56
N VAL A 426 -4.07 9.62 -34.85
CA VAL A 426 -2.78 9.80 -34.15
C VAL A 426 -2.32 11.26 -34.24
N ALA A 427 -2.32 11.83 -35.45
CA ALA A 427 -1.98 13.23 -35.66
C ALA A 427 -2.94 14.18 -34.91
N TYR A 428 -4.23 13.86 -34.87
CA TYR A 428 -5.22 14.64 -34.16
C TYR A 428 -5.01 14.63 -32.65
N VAL A 429 -4.66 13.49 -32.06
CA VAL A 429 -4.33 13.36 -30.62
C VAL A 429 -3.07 14.17 -30.28
N GLN A 430 -2.06 14.17 -31.15
CA GLN A 430 -0.81 14.93 -30.95
C GLN A 430 -0.99 16.45 -31.05
N ALA A 431 -1.96 16.91 -31.84
CA ALA A 431 -2.20 18.33 -32.11
C ALA A 431 -3.24 18.98 -31.19
N ASN A 432 -3.91 18.22 -30.32
CA ASN A 432 -5.01 18.70 -29.48
C ASN A 432 -4.82 18.32 -28.00
N PRO A 433 -5.54 18.95 -27.05
CA PRO A 433 -5.47 18.60 -25.64
C PRO A 433 -5.81 17.13 -25.41
N VAL A 434 -4.83 16.37 -24.97
CA VAL A 434 -4.86 14.89 -24.92
C VAL A 434 -6.08 14.35 -24.23
N LEU A 435 -6.41 14.84 -23.03
CA LEU A 435 -7.57 14.31 -22.26
C LEU A 435 -8.90 14.57 -22.96
N VAL A 436 -9.05 15.69 -23.66
CA VAL A 436 -10.27 16.01 -24.40
C VAL A 436 -10.45 15.02 -25.55
N VAL A 437 -9.38 14.72 -26.29
CA VAL A 437 -9.43 13.78 -27.40
C VAL A 437 -9.66 12.35 -26.90
N LEU A 438 -8.97 11.92 -25.84
CA LEU A 438 -9.17 10.59 -25.25
C LEU A 438 -10.59 10.39 -24.74
N LYS A 439 -11.19 11.41 -24.11
CA LYS A 439 -12.58 11.39 -23.70
C LYS A 439 -13.52 11.29 -24.91
N THR A 440 -13.26 12.05 -25.99
CA THR A 440 -14.04 11.97 -27.23
C THR A 440 -13.96 10.58 -27.86
N ILE A 441 -12.78 9.94 -27.87
CA ILE A 441 -12.62 8.55 -28.34
C ILE A 441 -13.46 7.60 -27.49
N PHE A 442 -13.38 7.72 -26.16
CA PHE A 442 -14.13 6.87 -25.22
C PHE A 442 -15.66 6.99 -25.43
N GLU A 443 -16.17 8.22 -25.52
CA GLU A 443 -17.59 8.50 -25.72
C GLU A 443 -18.09 8.06 -27.12
N THR A 444 -17.24 8.15 -28.15
CA THR A 444 -17.61 7.76 -29.51
C THR A 444 -17.58 6.26 -29.71
N LEU A 445 -16.56 5.58 -29.22
CA LEU A 445 -16.39 4.14 -29.42
C LEU A 445 -17.20 3.29 -28.43
N GLN A 446 -17.54 3.84 -27.28
CA GLN A 446 -18.39 3.22 -26.27
C GLN A 446 -17.95 1.80 -25.88
N PRO A 447 -16.71 1.59 -25.39
CA PRO A 447 -16.16 0.26 -25.10
C PRO A 447 -17.01 -0.54 -24.10
N TRP A 448 -17.79 0.11 -23.23
CA TRP A 448 -18.72 -0.53 -22.30
C TRP A 448 -19.88 -1.28 -22.98
N ASN A 449 -20.18 -1.02 -24.24
CA ASN A 449 -21.26 -1.72 -24.95
C ASN A 449 -20.98 -3.21 -25.18
N LYS A 450 -19.74 -3.67 -24.99
CA LYS A 450 -19.41 -5.09 -24.93
C LYS A 450 -20.14 -5.83 -23.80
N PHE A 451 -20.55 -5.12 -22.76
CA PHE A 451 -21.34 -5.63 -21.64
C PHE A 451 -22.83 -5.32 -21.80
N SER A 452 -23.38 -5.41 -23.04
CA SER A 452 -24.75 -4.98 -23.36
C SER A 452 -25.84 -5.68 -22.54
N GLU A 453 -25.62 -6.89 -22.07
CA GLU A 453 -26.53 -7.69 -21.25
C GLU A 453 -26.45 -7.39 -19.75
N ASP A 454 -25.43 -6.62 -19.30
CA ASP A 454 -25.15 -6.34 -17.89
C ASP A 454 -24.97 -4.82 -17.66
N VAL A 455 -26.08 -4.18 -17.26
CA VAL A 455 -26.12 -2.72 -17.05
C VAL A 455 -25.18 -2.29 -15.91
N ASP A 456 -24.99 -3.13 -14.89
CA ASP A 456 -24.14 -2.79 -13.76
C ASP A 456 -22.66 -2.88 -14.13
N LYS A 457 -22.25 -3.86 -14.95
CA LYS A 457 -20.91 -3.88 -15.55
C LYS A 457 -20.65 -2.70 -16.46
N GLN A 458 -21.63 -2.26 -17.25
CA GLN A 458 -21.48 -1.04 -18.04
C GLN A 458 -21.25 0.20 -17.18
N ARG A 459 -22.04 0.37 -16.11
CA ARG A 459 -21.89 1.48 -15.16
C ARG A 459 -20.54 1.41 -14.45
N PHE A 460 -20.15 0.21 -14.02
CA PHE A 460 -18.87 -0.04 -13.38
C PHE A 460 -17.69 0.34 -14.29
N TYR A 461 -17.71 -0.10 -15.54
CA TYR A 461 -16.69 0.22 -16.52
C TYR A 461 -16.57 1.74 -16.74
N LYS A 462 -17.70 2.45 -16.95
CA LYS A 462 -17.73 3.90 -17.14
C LYS A 462 -17.21 4.67 -15.93
N SER A 463 -17.73 4.36 -14.75
CA SER A 463 -17.39 5.11 -13.53
C SER A 463 -15.92 4.95 -13.14
N ASN A 464 -15.30 3.80 -13.43
CA ASN A 464 -13.90 3.57 -13.17
C ASN A 464 -12.98 4.20 -14.23
N TYR A 465 -13.40 4.29 -15.49
CA TYR A 465 -12.72 5.13 -16.48
C TYR A 465 -12.72 6.60 -16.05
N GLU A 466 -13.86 7.14 -15.62
CA GLU A 466 -13.95 8.53 -15.13
C GLU A 466 -13.04 8.76 -13.92
N LEU A 467 -13.01 7.82 -12.96
CA LEU A 467 -12.11 7.88 -11.82
C LEU A 467 -10.64 7.91 -12.27
N LEU A 468 -10.28 7.09 -13.25
CA LEU A 468 -8.92 7.05 -13.80
C LEU A 468 -8.53 8.41 -14.38
N ILE A 469 -9.40 9.04 -15.16
CA ILE A 469 -9.18 10.39 -15.71
C ILE A 469 -9.05 11.44 -14.60
N GLU A 470 -9.90 11.39 -13.56
CA GLU A 470 -9.78 12.29 -12.41
C GLU A 470 -8.43 12.14 -11.69
N LYS A 471 -7.93 10.91 -11.55
CA LYS A 471 -6.62 10.65 -10.96
C LYS A 471 -5.47 11.22 -11.79
N ILE A 472 -5.53 11.06 -13.10
CA ILE A 472 -4.55 11.65 -14.03
C ILE A 472 -4.53 13.17 -13.88
N ILE A 473 -5.71 13.82 -13.88
CA ILE A 473 -5.81 15.27 -13.74
C ILE A 473 -5.25 15.75 -12.39
N LYS A 474 -5.48 14.99 -11.30
CA LYS A 474 -4.96 15.34 -9.97
C LYS A 474 -3.45 15.13 -9.82
N SER A 475 -2.88 14.18 -10.56
CA SER A 475 -1.47 13.81 -10.45
C SER A 475 -0.55 14.70 -11.30
N TYR A 476 -1.07 15.30 -12.34
CA TYR A 476 -0.30 16.09 -13.30
C TYR A 476 -0.89 17.49 -13.48
N SER A 477 0.00 18.49 -13.61
CA SER A 477 -0.44 19.81 -14.10
C SER A 477 -0.91 19.67 -15.57
N VAL A 478 -2.05 20.28 -15.88
CA VAL A 478 -2.68 20.20 -17.22
C VAL A 478 -1.73 20.66 -18.34
N ASP A 479 -0.82 21.60 -18.03
CA ASP A 479 0.14 22.18 -18.97
C ASP A 479 1.24 21.19 -19.42
N TYR A 480 1.43 20.07 -18.72
CA TYR A 480 2.45 19.05 -19.00
C TYR A 480 1.90 17.69 -19.40
N LEU A 481 0.58 17.58 -19.59
CA LEU A 481 -0.07 16.34 -20.00
C LEU A 481 0.13 16.08 -21.49
N THR A 482 1.14 15.29 -21.82
CA THR A 482 1.31 14.72 -23.18
C THR A 482 0.80 13.29 -23.23
N LEU A 483 0.52 12.80 -24.44
CA LEU A 483 0.10 11.40 -24.65
C LEU A 483 1.10 10.41 -24.01
N THR A 484 2.39 10.63 -24.20
CA THR A 484 3.45 9.78 -23.67
C THR A 484 3.48 9.79 -22.14
N VAL A 485 3.29 10.94 -21.50
CA VAL A 485 3.24 11.02 -20.03
C VAL A 485 2.06 10.24 -19.47
N VAL A 486 0.88 10.37 -20.08
CA VAL A 486 -0.31 9.62 -19.67
C VAL A 486 -0.10 8.12 -19.88
N ALA A 487 0.40 7.72 -21.05
CA ALA A 487 0.64 6.31 -21.38
C ALA A 487 1.63 5.65 -20.41
N ASN A 488 2.77 6.28 -20.18
CA ASN A 488 3.79 5.76 -19.25
C ASN A 488 3.26 5.67 -17.81
N SER A 489 2.54 6.68 -17.35
CA SER A 489 1.95 6.67 -16.01
C SER A 489 0.99 5.51 -15.80
N ILE A 490 0.06 5.29 -16.73
CA ILE A 490 -0.90 4.19 -16.64
C ILE A 490 -0.18 2.84 -16.73
N GLN A 491 0.76 2.69 -17.64
CA GLN A 491 1.54 1.46 -17.81
C GLN A 491 2.34 1.11 -16.54
N ILE A 492 3.02 2.08 -15.95
CA ILE A 492 3.77 1.89 -14.69
C ILE A 492 2.81 1.46 -13.59
N ASN A 493 1.68 2.15 -13.41
CA ASN A 493 0.72 1.82 -12.37
C ASN A 493 0.12 0.41 -12.54
N ILE A 494 -0.09 -0.05 -13.77
CA ILE A 494 -0.52 -1.43 -14.05
C ILE A 494 0.59 -2.42 -13.69
N LEU A 495 1.82 -2.19 -14.14
CA LEU A 495 2.96 -3.08 -13.92
C LEU A 495 3.36 -3.18 -12.44
N THR A 496 3.33 -2.06 -11.72
CA THR A 496 3.63 -2.00 -10.28
C THR A 496 2.45 -2.44 -9.41
N LYS A 497 1.30 -2.77 -10.02
CA LYS A 497 0.05 -3.07 -9.32
C LYS A 497 -0.27 -1.99 -8.29
N GLN A 498 -0.13 -0.73 -8.72
CA GLN A 498 -0.43 0.42 -7.86
C GLN A 498 -1.82 0.29 -7.26
N GLN A 499 -1.91 0.38 -5.95
CA GLN A 499 -3.16 0.19 -5.23
C GLN A 499 -3.99 1.47 -5.23
N GLU A 500 -5.07 1.49 -5.99
CA GLU A 500 -6.07 2.55 -6.02
C GLU A 500 -7.48 1.94 -5.99
N LEU A 501 -8.37 2.51 -5.19
CA LEU A 501 -9.73 1.99 -5.05
C LEU A 501 -10.56 2.23 -6.31
N ALA A 502 -11.15 1.17 -6.84
CA ALA A 502 -12.18 1.26 -7.86
C ALA A 502 -13.49 1.83 -7.26
N ARG A 503 -14.31 2.48 -8.10
CA ARG A 503 -15.68 2.84 -7.71
C ARG A 503 -16.56 1.60 -7.76
N THR A 504 -17.28 1.33 -6.68
CA THR A 504 -18.35 0.30 -6.66
C THR A 504 -19.67 0.91 -7.10
N VAL A 505 -20.47 0.16 -7.86
CA VAL A 505 -21.73 0.65 -8.43
C VAL A 505 -22.97 0.10 -7.71
N THR A 506 -22.79 -0.89 -6.83
CA THR A 506 -23.89 -1.54 -6.12
C THR A 506 -24.34 -0.73 -4.91
N GLU A 507 -25.54 -0.16 -4.96
CA GLU A 507 -26.33 0.24 -3.79
C GLU A 507 -27.37 -0.85 -3.53
N ASP A 508 -27.12 -1.72 -2.53
CA ASP A 508 -28.17 -2.56 -1.96
C ASP A 508 -29.27 -1.63 -1.41
N GLN A 509 -30.53 -1.88 -1.77
CA GLN A 509 -31.68 -1.07 -1.33
C GLN A 509 -31.80 -0.99 0.19
N THR A 510 -31.24 -1.96 0.92
CA THR A 510 -31.20 -1.97 2.39
C THR A 510 -30.09 -1.08 2.97
N GLY A 511 -29.08 -0.72 2.18
CA GLY A 511 -27.89 0.02 2.61
C GLY A 511 -26.99 -0.77 3.58
N ILE A 512 -27.24 -2.10 3.76
CA ILE A 512 -26.37 -2.99 4.56
C ILE A 512 -25.23 -3.46 3.67
N LYS A 513 -24.00 -3.35 4.19
CA LYS A 513 -22.80 -3.70 3.43
C LYS A 513 -22.00 -4.80 4.11
N PHE A 514 -21.56 -5.77 3.33
CA PHE A 514 -20.50 -6.69 3.71
C PHE A 514 -19.17 -6.19 3.14
N LEU A 515 -18.19 -5.98 4.01
CA LEU A 515 -16.90 -5.45 3.62
C LEU A 515 -15.80 -6.41 4.07
N CYS A 516 -14.96 -6.90 3.16
CA CYS A 516 -13.76 -7.65 3.50
C CYS A 516 -12.51 -6.79 3.24
N THR A 517 -11.68 -6.60 4.27
CA THR A 517 -10.48 -5.75 4.15
C THR A 517 -9.40 -6.16 5.16
N THR A 518 -8.17 -5.71 4.93
CA THR A 518 -7.10 -5.90 5.93
C THR A 518 -7.24 -4.91 7.08
N VAL A 519 -6.78 -5.31 8.28
CA VAL A 519 -6.78 -4.44 9.47
C VAL A 519 -6.04 -3.12 9.20
N HIS A 520 -4.93 -3.16 8.46
CA HIS A 520 -4.17 -1.95 8.10
C HIS A 520 -5.01 -0.92 7.33
N LYS A 521 -5.88 -1.38 6.43
CA LYS A 521 -6.78 -0.51 5.66
C LYS A 521 -8.03 -0.11 6.42
N ALA A 522 -8.36 -0.85 7.47
CA ALA A 522 -9.46 -0.54 8.38
C ALA A 522 -9.08 0.51 9.45
N LYS A 523 -7.78 0.81 9.61
CA LYS A 523 -7.32 1.83 10.57
C LYS A 523 -7.98 3.18 10.28
N GLY A 524 -8.43 3.88 11.34
CA GLY A 524 -9.18 5.14 11.22
C GLY A 524 -10.66 5.00 10.85
N LEU A 525 -11.12 3.79 10.50
CA LEU A 525 -12.52 3.52 10.13
C LEU A 525 -13.27 2.83 11.29
N GLU A 526 -14.60 2.71 11.16
CA GLU A 526 -15.46 2.07 12.15
C GLU A 526 -16.60 1.32 11.47
N TYR A 527 -17.09 0.26 12.11
CA TYR A 527 -18.07 -0.66 11.55
C TYR A 527 -19.04 -1.16 12.61
N GLY A 528 -20.28 -1.36 12.27
CA GLY A 528 -21.31 -1.85 13.19
C GLY A 528 -20.93 -3.21 13.80
N THR A 529 -20.54 -4.15 12.96
CA THR A 529 -20.07 -5.49 13.34
C THR A 529 -18.69 -5.74 12.75
N VAL A 530 -17.78 -6.30 13.54
CA VAL A 530 -16.46 -6.78 13.09
C VAL A 530 -16.41 -8.30 13.22
N ILE A 531 -15.97 -9.00 12.16
CA ILE A 531 -15.74 -10.44 12.16
C ILE A 531 -14.27 -10.72 11.88
N LEU A 532 -13.63 -11.53 12.72
CA LEU A 532 -12.23 -11.96 12.63
C LEU A 532 -12.16 -13.45 12.31
N PRO A 533 -12.06 -13.87 11.04
CA PRO A 533 -12.17 -15.28 10.66
C PRO A 533 -10.88 -16.08 10.87
N PHE A 534 -9.68 -15.50 10.74
CA PHE A 534 -8.40 -16.22 10.71
C PHE A 534 -7.56 -16.02 11.96
N THR A 535 -8.17 -16.15 13.16
CA THR A 535 -7.48 -15.85 14.43
C THR A 535 -6.46 -16.91 14.86
N GLY A 536 -6.56 -18.14 14.36
CA GLY A 536 -5.66 -19.26 14.69
C GLY A 536 -4.37 -19.32 13.85
N GLN A 537 -4.06 -18.30 13.04
CA GLN A 537 -2.86 -18.28 12.22
C GLN A 537 -1.61 -18.00 13.07
N ALA A 538 -0.55 -18.82 12.92
CA ALA A 538 0.72 -18.61 13.62
C ALA A 538 1.39 -17.31 13.18
N ILE A 539 1.83 -16.51 14.16
CA ILE A 539 2.45 -15.19 13.97
C ILE A 539 3.96 -15.17 14.19
N ASP A 540 4.51 -16.23 14.76
CA ASP A 540 5.94 -16.38 15.08
C ASP A 540 6.80 -16.88 13.90
N ASN A 541 6.23 -16.96 12.69
CA ASN A 541 6.91 -17.52 11.53
C ASN A 541 7.68 -16.44 10.74
N LEU A 542 9.01 -16.36 10.95
CA LEU A 542 9.92 -15.46 10.24
C LEU A 542 10.13 -15.81 8.74
N LYS A 543 9.65 -16.95 8.27
CA LYS A 543 9.97 -17.45 6.92
C LYS A 543 9.24 -16.73 5.78
N LYS A 544 8.19 -15.96 6.05
CA LYS A 544 7.31 -15.39 5.02
C LYS A 544 7.89 -14.22 4.23
N ALA A 545 8.68 -13.32 4.85
CA ALA A 545 9.28 -12.20 4.11
C ALA A 545 10.54 -12.64 3.34
N ASN A 546 10.83 -12.08 2.16
CA ASN A 546 12.06 -12.36 1.43
C ASN A 546 13.27 -11.72 2.09
N THR A 547 13.09 -10.53 2.63
CA THR A 547 14.09 -9.76 3.36
C THR A 547 13.49 -9.23 4.64
N ASP A 548 14.36 -8.98 5.61
CA ASP A 548 14.05 -8.24 6.83
C ASP A 548 15.29 -7.43 7.18
N VAL A 549 15.17 -6.11 7.26
CA VAL A 549 16.30 -5.21 7.37
C VAL A 549 16.03 -4.18 8.45
N ASN A 550 16.97 -3.96 9.33
CA ASN A 550 16.91 -2.93 10.37
C ASN A 550 18.28 -2.27 10.55
N TYR A 551 18.28 -1.01 10.95
CA TYR A 551 19.50 -0.26 11.23
C TYR A 551 19.34 0.47 12.56
N SER A 552 20.19 0.16 13.51
CA SER A 552 20.17 0.78 14.82
C SER A 552 21.57 0.78 15.44
N ASN A 553 21.89 1.79 16.21
CA ASN A 553 23.19 1.92 16.89
C ASN A 553 24.39 1.75 15.94
N SER A 554 24.31 2.34 14.74
CA SER A 554 25.33 2.20 13.68
C SER A 554 25.62 0.75 13.31
N LYS A 555 24.60 -0.11 13.29
CA LYS A 555 24.70 -1.51 12.86
C LYS A 555 23.55 -1.86 11.95
N LEU A 556 23.87 -2.44 10.80
CA LEU A 556 22.90 -2.99 9.87
C LEU A 556 22.64 -4.46 10.24
N ALA A 557 21.44 -4.74 10.67
CA ALA A 557 20.93 -6.09 10.92
C ALA A 557 20.05 -6.52 9.78
N TYR A 558 20.29 -7.69 9.18
CA TYR A 558 19.46 -8.17 8.09
C TYR A 558 19.34 -9.69 8.05
N SER A 559 18.18 -10.15 7.56
CA SER A 559 17.90 -11.54 7.21
C SER A 559 17.37 -11.57 5.78
N ILE A 560 17.91 -12.47 4.95
CA ILE A 560 17.61 -12.56 3.53
C ILE A 560 17.25 -13.99 3.13
N LYS A 561 16.42 -14.12 2.11
CA LYS A 561 16.12 -15.40 1.48
C LYS A 561 17.31 -15.82 0.62
N VAL A 562 17.90 -16.97 0.93
CA VAL A 562 19.07 -17.50 0.21
C VAL A 562 18.72 -18.66 -0.71
N ASP A 563 17.59 -19.32 -0.49
CA ASP A 563 17.03 -20.43 -1.28
C ASP A 563 15.49 -20.37 -1.18
N GLU A 564 14.77 -21.15 -1.98
CA GLU A 564 13.30 -21.18 -1.96
C GLU A 564 12.71 -21.37 -0.56
N ASN A 565 13.36 -22.19 0.28
CA ASN A 565 12.90 -22.55 1.61
C ASN A 565 13.84 -22.13 2.75
N LYS A 566 14.93 -21.42 2.45
CA LYS A 566 15.94 -21.06 3.45
C LYS A 566 16.16 -19.56 3.51
N LYS A 567 16.31 -19.10 4.73
CA LYS A 567 16.81 -17.76 5.06
C LYS A 567 18.10 -17.87 5.82
N ASP A 568 18.91 -16.84 5.75
CA ASP A 568 20.11 -16.67 6.55
C ASP A 568 20.25 -15.20 6.94
N CYS A 569 21.05 -14.91 7.95
CA CYS A 569 21.17 -13.59 8.51
C CYS A 569 22.62 -13.23 8.80
N ASN A 570 22.90 -11.92 8.85
CA ASN A 570 24.19 -11.45 9.29
C ASN A 570 24.34 -11.52 10.83
N SER A 571 25.56 -11.31 11.33
CA SER A 571 25.86 -11.43 12.76
C SER A 571 25.18 -10.36 13.65
N ASN A 572 24.64 -9.29 13.07
CA ASN A 572 23.93 -8.25 13.80
C ASN A 572 22.44 -8.55 14.00
N TYR A 573 21.91 -9.56 13.31
CA TYR A 573 20.47 -9.88 13.34
C TYR A 573 20.13 -10.82 14.51
N ASP A 574 19.23 -10.38 15.37
CA ASP A 574 18.69 -11.19 16.46
C ASP A 574 17.29 -11.70 16.12
N SER A 575 17.20 -12.99 15.82
CA SER A 575 15.93 -13.64 15.46
C SER A 575 14.94 -13.69 16.63
N GLN A 576 15.40 -13.75 17.88
CA GLN A 576 14.53 -13.80 19.05
C GLN A 576 13.92 -12.43 19.33
N GLU A 577 14.73 -11.38 19.23
CA GLU A 577 14.25 -10.01 19.34
C GLU A 577 13.21 -9.71 18.26
N GLU A 578 13.47 -10.11 17.01
CA GLU A 578 12.54 -9.89 15.91
C GLU A 578 11.21 -10.65 16.08
N ILE A 579 11.24 -11.90 16.56
CA ILE A 579 10.01 -12.63 16.92
C ILE A 579 9.23 -11.89 18.00
N GLY A 580 9.90 -11.41 19.05
CA GLY A 580 9.28 -10.63 20.11
C GLY A 580 8.62 -9.35 19.59
N GLN A 581 9.31 -8.61 18.73
CA GLN A 581 8.77 -7.39 18.10
C GLN A 581 7.57 -7.69 17.20
N ARG A 582 7.57 -8.78 16.45
CA ARG A 582 6.41 -9.24 15.64
C ARG A 582 5.21 -9.60 16.49
N ILE A 583 5.42 -10.30 17.59
CA ILE A 583 4.34 -10.61 18.54
C ILE A 583 3.69 -9.32 19.06
N CYS A 584 4.50 -8.34 19.46
CA CYS A 584 4.00 -7.04 19.90
C CYS A 584 3.29 -6.27 18.78
N GLU A 585 3.76 -6.35 17.53
CA GLU A 585 3.10 -5.75 16.38
C GLU A 585 1.75 -6.40 16.11
N GLU A 586 1.68 -7.73 16.14
CA GLU A 586 0.42 -8.47 15.94
C GLU A 586 -0.60 -8.21 17.05
N ALA A 587 -0.16 -8.02 18.30
CA ALA A 587 -1.03 -7.59 19.39
C ALA A 587 -1.65 -6.20 19.12
N ARG A 588 -0.85 -5.25 18.62
CA ARG A 588 -1.36 -3.93 18.20
C ARG A 588 -2.30 -4.03 17.01
N ILE A 589 -2.01 -4.88 16.02
CA ILE A 589 -2.89 -5.09 14.86
C ILE A 589 -4.24 -5.66 15.33
N LEU A 590 -4.22 -6.63 16.26
CA LEU A 590 -5.46 -7.14 16.86
C LEU A 590 -6.21 -6.05 17.64
N TYR A 591 -5.51 -5.26 18.45
CA TYR A 591 -6.11 -4.11 19.16
C TYR A 591 -6.81 -3.16 18.19
N VAL A 592 -6.14 -2.81 17.07
CA VAL A 592 -6.77 -1.99 16.03
C VAL A 592 -8.00 -2.68 15.46
N ALA A 593 -7.95 -3.99 15.18
CA ALA A 593 -9.09 -4.73 14.64
C ALA A 593 -10.30 -4.71 15.58
N LEU A 594 -10.09 -4.99 16.87
CA LEU A 594 -11.14 -4.98 17.89
C LEU A 594 -11.78 -3.58 18.01
N THR A 595 -10.96 -2.53 18.10
CA THR A 595 -11.43 -1.14 18.29
C THR A 595 -12.11 -0.55 17.06
N ARG A 596 -12.28 -1.30 15.96
CA ARG A 596 -13.12 -0.88 14.82
C ARG A 596 -14.61 -1.14 15.05
N ALA A 597 -14.98 -2.01 16.01
CA ALA A 597 -16.36 -2.38 16.25
C ALA A 597 -17.12 -1.29 17.02
N ILE A 598 -18.32 -0.96 16.53
CA ILE A 598 -19.28 -0.06 17.21
C ILE A 598 -20.15 -0.89 18.17
N ARG A 599 -20.76 -1.98 17.69
CA ARG A 599 -21.77 -2.77 18.41
C ARG A 599 -21.28 -4.10 18.89
N ASN A 600 -20.66 -4.91 18.01
CA ASN A 600 -20.23 -6.25 18.33
C ASN A 600 -19.02 -6.70 17.54
N CYS A 601 -18.26 -7.61 18.15
CA CYS A 601 -17.11 -8.26 17.54
C CYS A 601 -17.25 -9.78 17.64
N ILE A 602 -17.06 -10.48 16.53
CA ILE A 602 -17.14 -11.93 16.43
C ILE A 602 -15.78 -12.45 15.97
N TRP A 603 -15.23 -13.42 16.67
CA TRP A 603 -14.00 -14.05 16.23
C TRP A 603 -14.17 -15.55 16.09
N MET A 604 -13.52 -16.13 15.07
CA MET A 604 -13.66 -17.54 14.76
C MET A 604 -12.43 -18.30 15.26
N LYS A 605 -12.67 -19.44 15.94
CA LYS A 605 -11.63 -20.27 16.54
C LYS A 605 -11.59 -21.63 15.86
N ASP A 606 -10.42 -22.03 15.37
CA ASP A 606 -10.19 -23.40 14.93
C ASP A 606 -10.09 -24.33 16.16
N ALA A 607 -11.12 -25.16 16.36
CA ALA A 607 -11.23 -26.05 17.53
C ALA A 607 -10.19 -27.19 17.52
N ASP A 608 -9.67 -27.53 16.33
CA ASP A 608 -8.72 -28.66 16.16
C ASP A 608 -7.25 -28.19 16.24
N LYS A 609 -7.00 -26.91 16.12
CA LYS A 609 -5.63 -26.36 16.19
C LYS A 609 -5.21 -26.05 17.61
N LYS A 610 -4.22 -26.77 18.11
CA LYS A 610 -3.47 -26.35 19.31
C LYS A 610 -2.59 -25.15 18.91
N SER A 611 -2.93 -24.00 19.45
CA SER A 611 -2.37 -22.73 19.09
C SER A 611 -0.91 -22.57 19.56
N ASN A 612 -0.02 -22.40 18.60
CA ASN A 612 1.17 -21.60 18.75
C ASN A 612 0.76 -20.13 18.96
N MET A 613 1.70 -19.19 19.08
CA MET A 613 1.39 -17.77 19.20
C MET A 613 0.49 -17.31 18.04
N SER A 614 -0.70 -16.79 18.34
CA SER A 614 -1.76 -16.43 17.38
C SER A 614 -2.72 -15.41 18.00
N TRP A 615 -3.58 -14.78 17.20
CA TRP A 615 -4.62 -13.88 17.73
C TRP A 615 -5.60 -14.61 18.67
N SER A 616 -5.94 -15.87 18.40
CA SER A 616 -6.76 -16.66 19.32
C SER A 616 -6.15 -16.68 20.72
N LYS A 617 -4.83 -16.80 20.83
CA LYS A 617 -4.15 -16.80 22.13
C LYS A 617 -4.21 -15.44 22.84
N PHE A 618 -4.19 -14.34 22.11
CA PHE A 618 -4.38 -13.00 22.67
C PHE A 618 -5.83 -12.79 23.17
N LEU A 619 -6.82 -13.40 22.48
CA LEU A 619 -8.24 -13.27 22.82
C LEU A 619 -8.67 -14.18 23.96
N GLU A 620 -7.85 -15.16 24.35
CA GLU A 620 -8.09 -16.11 25.44
C GLU A 620 -7.40 -15.70 26.77
N VAL A 621 -6.78 -14.53 26.80
CA VAL A 621 -6.05 -14.01 28.00
C VAL A 621 -7.03 -13.35 29.01
#